data_334fa4990a82d96c876e8920910b4324
#
_entry.id   334fa4990a82d96c876e8920910b4324
#
_cell.length_a   1.000
_cell.length_b   1.000
_cell.length_c   1.000
_cell.angle_alpha   90.00
_cell.angle_beta   90.00
_cell.angle_gamma   90.00
#
_symmetry.space_group_name_H-M   'P 1'
#
loop_
_entity.id
_entity.type
_entity.pdbx_description
1 polymer ?
#
loop_
_entity_poly.entity_id
_entity_poly.type
_entity_poly.pdbx_seq_one_letter_code
_entity_poly.pdbx_strand_id
1 'polypeptide(L)'
;MVVIFLGITATAFQGFGFLVMKPAMLAGTEPLAASAIRLLGAAFLISLIALWPSKIFASHCKLTPQLLGRTILPGFIGYGISSSMLLYVFANFDAGIAMVLGSLSPVIILPILWFKQGIPPRPQAVLGAALAVIGTAVIVV
;
A
#
# COMPACT_ATOMS: atom_id res chain seq x y z
N MET A 1 -10.95 -18.53 -0.55
CA MET A 1 -9.58 -19.08 -0.57
C MET A 1 -8.66 -18.26 -1.49
N VAL A 2 -8.98 -18.10 -2.79
CA VAL A 2 -8.14 -17.38 -3.76
C VAL A 2 -7.82 -15.94 -3.33
N VAL A 3 -8.80 -15.20 -2.83
CA VAL A 3 -8.61 -13.79 -2.39
C VAL A 3 -7.63 -13.68 -1.22
N ILE A 4 -7.70 -14.61 -0.26
CA ILE A 4 -6.79 -14.63 0.90
C ILE A 4 -5.36 -14.93 0.43
N PHE A 5 -5.20 -15.93 -0.44
CA PHE A 5 -3.90 -16.28 -1.00
C PHE A 5 -3.28 -15.12 -1.78
N LEU A 6 -4.05 -14.46 -2.65
CA LEU A 6 -3.61 -13.28 -3.38
C LEU A 6 -3.23 -12.11 -2.44
N GLY A 7 -4.01 -11.90 -1.37
CA GLY A 7 -3.70 -10.89 -0.36
C GLY A 7 -2.38 -11.17 0.35
N ILE A 8 -2.16 -12.39 0.81
CA ILE A 8 -0.90 -12.80 1.47
C ILE A 8 0.28 -12.64 0.51
N THR A 9 0.13 -13.08 -0.74
CA THR A 9 1.19 -12.96 -1.75
C THR A 9 1.53 -11.49 -2.03
N ALA A 10 0.52 -10.64 -2.19
CA ALA A 10 0.71 -9.20 -2.44
C ALA A 10 1.46 -8.52 -1.28
N THR A 11 1.07 -8.80 -0.03
CA THR A 11 1.74 -8.25 1.16
C THR A 11 3.15 -8.78 1.32
N ALA A 12 3.40 -10.06 1.03
CA ALA A 12 4.73 -10.63 1.05
C ALA A 12 5.67 -9.96 0.03
N PHE A 13 5.21 -9.77 -1.21
CA PHE A 13 5.98 -9.05 -2.24
C PHE A 13 6.23 -7.59 -1.86
N GLN A 14 5.26 -6.93 -1.25
CA GLN A 14 5.42 -5.55 -0.77
C GLN A 14 6.48 -5.47 0.33
N GLY A 15 6.41 -6.36 1.32
CA GLY A 15 7.40 -6.44 2.39
C GLY A 15 8.80 -6.75 1.87
N PHE A 16 8.92 -7.72 0.96
CA PHE A 16 10.19 -8.04 0.30
C PHE A 16 10.77 -6.84 -0.44
N GLY A 17 9.93 -6.08 -1.15
CA GLY A 17 10.33 -4.85 -1.83
C GLY A 17 10.93 -3.81 -0.89
N PHE A 18 10.40 -3.66 0.33
CA PHE A 18 10.97 -2.77 1.35
C PHE A 18 12.31 -3.31 1.89
N LEU A 19 12.43 -4.62 2.12
CA LEU A 19 13.67 -5.23 2.59
C LEU A 19 14.82 -5.04 1.59
N VAL A 20 14.55 -5.21 0.31
CA VAL A 20 15.55 -4.99 -0.76
C VAL A 20 16.01 -3.53 -0.82
N MET A 21 15.13 -2.58 -0.49
CA MET A 21 15.49 -1.17 -0.48
C MET A 21 16.24 -0.72 0.78
N LYS A 22 16.19 -1.49 1.86
CA LYS A 22 16.82 -1.12 3.14
C LYS A 22 18.30 -0.76 3.01
N PRO A 23 19.17 -1.53 2.33
CA PRO A 23 20.58 -1.16 2.18
C PRO A 23 20.79 0.16 1.42
N ALA A 24 19.95 0.45 0.40
CA ALA A 24 20.01 1.72 -0.32
C ALA A 24 19.62 2.91 0.60
N MET A 25 18.64 2.72 1.47
CA MET A 25 18.25 3.73 2.46
C MET A 25 19.38 3.99 3.47
N LEU A 26 20.03 2.94 3.96
CA LEU A 26 21.17 3.06 4.88
C LEU A 26 22.40 3.70 4.22
N ALA A 27 22.53 3.58 2.90
CA ALA A 27 23.56 4.26 2.11
C ALA A 27 23.28 5.77 1.88
N GLY A 28 22.21 6.33 2.44
CA GLY A 28 21.86 7.75 2.36
C GLY A 28 21.05 8.13 1.12
N THR A 29 20.43 7.16 0.43
CA THR A 29 19.54 7.47 -0.69
C THR A 29 18.31 8.24 -0.20
N GLU A 30 17.99 9.33 -0.87
CA GLU A 30 16.84 10.15 -0.52
C GLU A 30 15.52 9.35 -0.64
N PRO A 31 14.67 9.30 0.40
CA PRO A 31 13.44 8.51 0.40
C PRO A 31 12.49 8.86 -0.75
N LEU A 32 12.44 10.13 -1.15
CA LEU A 32 11.61 10.60 -2.25
C LEU A 32 12.10 10.02 -3.59
N ALA A 33 13.41 10.07 -3.85
CA ALA A 33 14.01 9.53 -5.06
C ALA A 33 13.80 8.02 -5.15
N ALA A 34 14.00 7.30 -4.06
CA ALA A 34 13.77 5.86 -3.99
C ALA A 34 12.30 5.49 -4.24
N SER A 35 11.36 6.25 -3.67
CA SER A 35 9.93 6.08 -3.92
C SER A 35 9.58 6.34 -5.39
N ALA A 36 10.14 7.40 -6.00
CA ALA A 36 9.91 7.73 -7.40
C ALA A 36 10.40 6.62 -8.34
N ILE A 37 11.61 6.11 -8.13
CA ILE A 37 12.18 5.01 -8.93
C ILE A 37 11.29 3.77 -8.83
N ARG A 38 10.83 3.43 -7.63
CA ARG A 38 9.95 2.28 -7.38
C ARG A 38 8.61 2.41 -8.10
N LEU A 39 7.99 3.60 -8.02
CA LEU A 39 6.72 3.89 -8.67
C LEU A 39 6.84 3.89 -10.20
N LEU A 40 7.92 4.47 -10.74
CA LEU A 40 8.20 4.45 -12.18
C LEU A 40 8.45 3.02 -12.68
N GLY A 41 9.22 2.21 -11.94
CA GLY A 41 9.44 0.81 -12.26
C GLY A 41 8.13 0.00 -12.25
N ALA A 42 7.27 0.21 -11.25
CA ALA A 42 5.96 -0.43 -11.19
C ALA A 42 5.05 0.02 -12.35
N ALA A 43 5.02 1.31 -12.65
CA ALA A 43 4.26 1.85 -13.78
C ALA A 43 4.73 1.26 -15.13
N PHE A 44 6.04 1.14 -15.31
CA PHE A 44 6.63 0.53 -16.51
C PHE A 44 6.22 -0.94 -16.65
N LEU A 45 6.34 -1.74 -15.57
CA LEU A 45 5.93 -3.15 -15.58
C LEU A 45 4.43 -3.32 -15.84
N ILE A 46 3.59 -2.51 -15.20
CA ILE A 46 2.13 -2.54 -15.42
C ILE A 46 1.80 -2.17 -16.86
N SER A 47 2.51 -1.17 -17.44
CA SER A 47 2.33 -0.79 -18.84
C SER A 47 2.70 -1.92 -19.79
N LEU A 48 3.79 -2.65 -19.53
CA LEU A 48 4.16 -3.83 -20.32
C LEU A 48 3.11 -4.93 -20.24
N ILE A 49 2.57 -5.18 -19.05
CA ILE A 49 1.51 -6.17 -18.85
C ILE A 49 0.22 -5.73 -19.55
N ALA A 50 -0.11 -4.44 -19.50
CA ALA A 50 -1.31 -3.88 -20.14
C ALA A 50 -1.24 -3.94 -21.67
N LEU A 51 -0.03 -3.94 -22.25
CA LEU A 51 0.19 -4.14 -23.69
C LEU A 51 -0.05 -5.60 -24.13
N TRP A 52 -0.10 -6.54 -23.17
CA TRP A 52 -0.37 -7.93 -23.48
C TRP A 52 -1.81 -8.08 -24.01
N PRO A 53 -2.02 -8.70 -25.19
CA PRO A 53 -3.33 -8.80 -25.84
C PRO A 53 -4.26 -9.78 -25.11
N SER A 54 -4.65 -9.45 -23.89
CA SER A 54 -5.59 -10.23 -23.10
C SER A 54 -6.89 -9.47 -22.91
N LYS A 55 -8.02 -10.15 -23.13
CA LYS A 55 -9.35 -9.60 -22.87
C LYS A 55 -9.58 -9.18 -21.41
N ILE A 56 -8.74 -9.69 -20.50
CA ILE A 56 -8.77 -9.36 -19.06
C ILE A 56 -8.36 -7.91 -18.81
N PHE A 57 -7.45 -7.36 -19.63
CA PHE A 57 -6.96 -5.98 -19.51
C PHE A 57 -7.70 -5.00 -20.42
N ALA A 58 -8.68 -5.48 -21.21
CA ALA A 58 -9.48 -4.59 -22.05
C ALA A 58 -10.33 -3.67 -21.17
N SER A 59 -10.05 -2.38 -21.25
CA SER A 59 -10.85 -1.37 -20.55
C SER A 59 -12.24 -1.29 -21.21
N HIS A 60 -13.28 -1.67 -20.45
CA HIS A 60 -14.66 -1.52 -20.88
C HIS A 60 -15.22 -0.12 -20.61
N CYS A 61 -14.44 0.76 -20.00
CA CYS A 61 -14.84 2.10 -19.61
C CYS A 61 -14.17 3.15 -20.49
N LYS A 62 -14.95 4.11 -21.01
CA LYS A 62 -14.40 5.25 -21.74
C LYS A 62 -13.60 6.12 -20.76
N LEU A 63 -12.34 6.38 -21.08
CA LEU A 63 -11.49 7.27 -20.32
C LEU A 63 -12.03 8.71 -20.41
N THR A 64 -12.70 9.13 -19.37
CA THR A 64 -13.17 10.52 -19.24
C THR A 64 -12.17 11.29 -18.38
N PRO A 65 -11.89 12.58 -18.68
CA PRO A 65 -10.98 13.39 -17.86
C PRO A 65 -11.33 13.42 -16.37
N GLN A 66 -12.62 13.40 -16.05
CA GLN A 66 -13.12 13.32 -14.67
C GLN A 66 -12.77 11.97 -13.99
N LEU A 67 -12.84 10.87 -14.74
CA LEU A 67 -12.46 9.55 -14.23
C LEU A 67 -10.95 9.47 -13.98
N LEU A 68 -10.16 10.02 -14.90
CA LEU A 68 -8.71 10.13 -14.75
C LEU A 68 -8.34 10.93 -13.49
N GLY A 69 -8.92 12.10 -13.29
CA GLY A 69 -8.67 12.92 -12.10
C GLY A 69 -9.04 12.21 -10.80
N ARG A 70 -10.20 11.55 -10.77
CA ARG A 70 -10.67 10.78 -9.60
C ARG A 70 -9.83 9.55 -9.30
N THR A 71 -9.08 9.03 -10.26
CA THR A 71 -8.21 7.86 -10.08
C THR A 71 -6.77 8.27 -9.79
N ILE A 72 -6.26 9.29 -10.48
CA ILE A 72 -4.86 9.74 -10.33
C ILE A 72 -4.65 10.43 -8.98
N LEU A 73 -5.59 11.29 -8.55
CA LEU A 73 -5.41 12.07 -7.33
C LEU A 73 -5.28 11.21 -6.06
N PRO A 74 -6.17 10.23 -5.78
CA PRO A 74 -6.01 9.31 -4.66
C PRO A 74 -4.77 8.44 -4.79
N GLY A 75 -4.42 8.01 -6.01
CA GLY A 75 -3.22 7.24 -6.29
C GLY A 75 -1.94 8.02 -5.97
N PHE A 76 -1.87 9.28 -6.39
CA PHE A 76 -0.74 10.16 -6.10
C PHE A 76 -0.57 10.42 -4.60
N ILE A 77 -1.66 10.73 -3.89
CA ILE A 77 -1.64 10.93 -2.44
C ILE A 77 -1.29 9.63 -1.71
N GLY A 78 -1.97 8.52 -2.05
CA GLY A 78 -1.82 7.25 -1.36
C GLY A 78 -0.47 6.57 -1.61
N TYR A 79 0.01 6.58 -2.85
CA TYR A 79 1.29 5.94 -3.19
C TYR A 79 2.46 6.91 -3.28
N GLY A 80 2.25 8.12 -3.79
CA GLY A 80 3.32 9.11 -3.91
C GLY A 80 3.75 9.61 -2.54
N ILE A 81 2.86 10.27 -1.83
CA ILE A 81 3.18 10.91 -0.54
C ILE A 81 3.34 9.87 0.56
N SER A 82 2.38 8.97 0.74
CA SER A 82 2.42 7.97 1.83
C SER A 82 3.61 7.03 1.71
N SER A 83 3.97 6.58 0.50
CA SER A 83 5.13 5.71 0.29
C SER A 83 6.44 6.42 0.62
N SER A 84 6.56 7.69 0.25
CA SER A 84 7.76 8.50 0.55
C SER A 84 7.89 8.75 2.05
N MET A 85 6.79 9.06 2.75
CA MET A 85 6.78 9.22 4.21
C MET A 85 7.14 7.90 4.92
N LEU A 86 6.61 6.78 4.43
CA LEU A 86 6.93 5.46 4.99
C LEU A 86 8.42 5.12 4.83
N LEU A 87 8.99 5.37 3.65
CA LEU A 87 10.42 5.19 3.41
C LEU A 87 11.28 6.11 4.28
N TYR A 88 10.84 7.33 4.51
CA TYR A 88 11.51 8.25 5.44
C TYR A 88 11.55 7.70 6.87
N VAL A 89 10.43 7.12 7.33
CA VAL A 89 10.38 6.46 8.66
C VAL A 89 11.32 5.25 8.70
N PHE A 90 11.35 4.43 7.65
CA PHE A 90 12.30 3.30 7.56
C PHE A 90 13.77 3.72 7.55
N ALA A 91 14.08 4.90 7.00
CA ALA A 91 15.46 5.41 6.96
C ALA A 91 15.93 5.97 8.30
N ASN A 92 15.03 6.54 9.11
CA ASN A 92 15.39 7.29 10.31
C ASN A 92 14.98 6.61 11.62
N PHE A 93 14.11 5.61 11.59
CA PHE A 93 13.59 4.91 12.76
C PHE A 93 13.68 3.40 12.58
N ASP A 94 13.49 2.66 13.65
CA ASP A 94 13.41 1.22 13.59
C ASP A 94 12.25 0.75 12.73
N ALA A 95 12.53 -0.22 11.86
CA ALA A 95 11.56 -0.79 10.94
C ALA A 95 10.32 -1.34 11.67
N GLY A 96 10.47 -1.79 12.92
CA GLY A 96 9.39 -2.25 13.77
C GLY A 96 8.37 -1.14 14.06
N ILE A 97 8.84 0.05 14.42
CA ILE A 97 7.95 1.21 14.69
C ILE A 97 7.17 1.60 13.43
N ALA A 98 7.84 1.62 12.28
CA ALA A 98 7.19 1.91 11.00
C ALA A 98 6.09 0.89 10.67
N MET A 99 6.32 -0.39 10.94
CA MET A 99 5.36 -1.47 10.73
C MET A 99 4.14 -1.35 11.66
N VAL A 100 4.34 -1.00 12.94
CA VAL A 100 3.23 -0.77 13.88
C VAL A 100 2.37 0.39 13.43
N LEU A 101 2.97 1.52 13.05
CA LEU A 101 2.24 2.68 12.54
C LEU A 101 1.46 2.35 11.25
N GLY A 102 2.06 1.57 10.34
CA GLY A 102 1.40 1.08 9.14
C GLY A 102 0.20 0.18 9.43
N SER A 103 0.29 -0.65 10.46
CA SER A 103 -0.79 -1.57 10.88
C SER A 103 -2.00 -0.88 11.50
N LEU A 104 -1.87 0.39 11.92
CA LEU A 104 -3.00 1.20 12.40
C LEU A 104 -3.97 1.62 11.29
N SER A 105 -3.54 1.57 10.03
CA SER A 105 -4.37 1.98 8.89
C SER A 105 -5.74 1.29 8.84
N PRO A 106 -5.88 -0.05 9.01
CA PRO A 106 -7.18 -0.72 9.06
C PRO A 106 -8.05 -0.24 10.23
N VAL A 107 -7.43 0.09 11.36
CA VAL A 107 -8.15 0.57 12.55
C VAL A 107 -8.73 1.95 12.31
N ILE A 108 -7.99 2.83 11.65
CA ILE A 108 -8.42 4.20 11.35
C ILE A 108 -9.48 4.21 10.24
N ILE A 109 -9.35 3.34 9.23
CA ILE A 109 -10.28 3.34 8.09
C ILE A 109 -11.67 2.81 8.46
N LEU A 110 -11.78 1.89 9.42
CA LEU A 110 -13.05 1.30 9.84
C LEU A 110 -14.05 2.35 10.36
N PRO A 111 -13.71 3.22 11.33
CA PRO A 111 -14.62 4.27 11.78
C PRO A 111 -14.92 5.29 10.69
N ILE A 112 -13.95 5.65 9.84
CA ILE A 112 -14.17 6.59 8.74
C ILE A 112 -15.20 6.03 7.74
N LEU A 113 -15.10 4.75 7.39
CA LEU A 113 -16.08 4.09 6.52
C LEU A 113 -17.46 4.01 7.19
N TRP A 114 -17.52 3.72 8.47
CA TRP A 114 -18.77 3.70 9.21
C TRP A 114 -19.48 5.06 9.19
N PHE A 115 -18.75 6.14 9.50
CA PHE A 115 -19.31 7.50 9.43
C PHE A 115 -19.75 7.89 8.02
N LYS A 116 -18.99 7.49 6.99
CA LYS A 116 -19.28 7.86 5.60
C LYS A 116 -20.40 7.04 4.96
N GLN A 117 -20.49 5.75 5.28
CA GLN A 117 -21.43 4.82 4.65
C GLN A 117 -22.65 4.52 5.52
N GLY A 118 -22.62 4.89 6.80
CA GLY A 118 -23.71 4.58 7.76
C GLY A 118 -23.86 3.08 8.08
N ILE A 119 -22.98 2.23 7.55
CA ILE A 119 -23.02 0.78 7.74
C ILE A 119 -21.98 0.40 8.78
N PRO A 120 -22.38 -0.24 9.90
CA PRO A 120 -21.41 -0.67 10.91
C PRO A 120 -20.46 -1.71 10.34
N PRO A 121 -19.17 -1.65 10.71
CA PRO A 121 -18.19 -2.61 10.24
C PRO A 121 -18.55 -4.02 10.72
N ARG A 122 -18.32 -5.01 9.89
CA ARG A 122 -18.53 -6.41 10.26
C ARG A 122 -17.61 -6.77 11.44
N PRO A 123 -18.08 -7.54 12.43
CA PRO A 123 -17.26 -7.91 13.58
C PRO A 123 -15.96 -8.63 13.20
N GLN A 124 -15.98 -9.37 12.10
CA GLN A 124 -14.79 -10.01 11.54
C GLN A 124 -13.72 -8.99 11.09
N ALA A 125 -14.14 -7.84 10.56
CA ALA A 125 -13.21 -6.78 10.15
C ALA A 125 -12.56 -6.10 11.37
N VAL A 126 -13.34 -5.90 12.43
CA VAL A 126 -12.86 -5.34 13.71
C VAL A 126 -11.88 -6.31 14.37
N LEU A 127 -12.21 -7.60 14.42
CA LEU A 127 -11.32 -8.64 14.96
C LEU A 127 -10.02 -8.72 14.15
N GLY A 128 -10.09 -8.68 12.82
CA GLY A 128 -8.91 -8.68 11.96
C GLY A 128 -8.00 -7.47 12.19
N ALA A 129 -8.58 -6.28 12.34
CA ALA A 129 -7.82 -5.07 12.65
C ALA A 129 -7.16 -5.14 14.04
N ALA A 130 -7.87 -5.62 15.05
CA ALA A 130 -7.33 -5.81 16.40
C ALA A 130 -6.18 -6.83 16.42
N LEU A 131 -6.35 -7.97 15.74
CA LEU A 131 -5.29 -8.98 15.63
C LEU A 131 -4.06 -8.46 14.89
N ALA A 132 -4.23 -7.65 13.86
CA ALA A 132 -3.13 -7.04 13.13
C ALA A 132 -2.31 -6.10 14.04
N VAL A 133 -2.97 -5.26 14.84
CA VAL A 133 -2.30 -4.35 15.78
C VAL A 133 -1.60 -5.12 16.89
N ILE A 134 -2.25 -6.11 17.49
CA ILE A 134 -1.66 -6.94 18.54
C ILE A 134 -0.45 -7.70 17.98
N GLY A 135 -0.59 -8.30 16.80
CA GLY A 135 0.50 -9.05 16.15
C GLY A 135 1.72 -8.17 15.87
N THR A 136 1.52 -6.95 15.39
CA THR A 136 2.64 -6.01 15.15
C THR A 136 3.24 -5.48 16.46
N ALA A 137 2.44 -5.25 17.49
CA ALA A 137 2.95 -4.83 18.81
C ALA A 137 3.84 -5.91 19.44
N VAL A 138 3.47 -7.19 19.31
CA VAL A 138 4.28 -8.32 19.81
C VAL A 138 5.62 -8.46 19.09
N ILE A 139 5.70 -8.06 17.82
CA ILE A 139 6.96 -8.13 17.05
C ILE A 139 7.95 -7.04 17.48
N VAL A 140 7.46 -5.93 18.02
CA VAL A 140 8.27 -4.75 18.37
C VAL A 140 8.77 -4.80 19.81
N VAL A 141 8.10 -5.55 20.68
CA VAL A 141 8.52 -5.79 22.07
C VAL A 141 9.49 -6.94 22.14
#